data_0a21a48c73c103de23829bd8af59291c
#
_entry.id   0a21a48c73c103de23829bd8af59291c
#
_cell.length_a   1.000
_cell.length_b   1.000
_cell.length_c   1.000
_cell.angle_alpha   90.00
_cell.angle_beta   90.00
_cell.angle_gamma   90.00
#
_symmetry.space_group_name_H-M   'P 1'
#
loop_
_entity.id
_entity.type
_entity.pdbx_description
1 polymer ?
#
loop_
_entity_poly.entity_id
_entity_poly.type
_entity_poly.pdbx_seq_one_letter_code
_entity_poly.pdbx_strand_id
1 'polypeptide(L)'
;LQYPIGRRTRFSEGLAGQTRKQAGLLKDHAVEKAPAKVSKALGLKPGSPVVRLETVNAADGVPVSRATAWFPAERFADFAERYKKLGSVTAIFKSYGISDYLRVSTRISAHHADPATLSDLQLSPGAIVLETEAINAQVDGTPIEYSTSFFAADRIELDIDHGDSMR
;
A
#
# COMPACT_ATOMS: atom_id res chain seq x y z
N LEU A 1 14.03 10.79 0.32
CA LEU A 1 12.59 11.06 0.36
C LEU A 1 12.03 10.76 1.74
N GLN A 2 11.11 11.59 2.19
CA GLN A 2 10.37 11.40 3.42
C GLN A 2 8.95 10.92 3.07
N TYR A 3 8.51 9.84 3.71
CA TYR A 3 7.16 9.30 3.53
C TYR A 3 6.39 9.43 4.84
N PRO A 4 5.48 10.40 4.93
CA PRO A 4 4.73 10.63 6.16
C PRO A 4 3.73 9.52 6.44
N ILE A 5 3.67 9.09 7.71
CA ILE A 5 2.73 8.08 8.19
C ILE A 5 1.81 8.75 9.20
N GLY A 6 0.52 8.74 8.91
CA GLY A 6 -0.52 9.30 9.75
C GLY A 6 -1.87 8.69 9.43
N ARG A 7 -2.94 9.31 9.92
CA ARG A 7 -4.30 8.79 9.72
C ARG A 7 -4.75 8.75 8.26
N ARG A 8 -4.19 9.61 7.40
CA ARG A 8 -4.53 9.69 5.97
C ARG A 8 -3.30 9.51 5.10
N THR A 9 -2.52 8.46 5.40
CA THR A 9 -1.34 8.13 4.61
C THR A 9 -1.72 7.62 3.22
N ARG A 10 -1.26 8.33 2.18
CA ARG A 10 -1.45 7.96 0.77
C ARG A 10 -0.11 8.13 0.05
N PHE A 11 0.26 7.15 -0.77
CA PHE A 11 1.56 7.20 -1.46
C PHE A 11 1.71 8.48 -2.30
N SER A 12 0.72 8.77 -3.14
CA SER A 12 0.79 9.93 -4.04
C SER A 12 0.87 11.26 -3.30
N GLU A 13 0.14 11.40 -2.19
CA GLU A 13 0.14 12.61 -1.38
C GLU A 13 1.41 12.71 -0.52
N GLY A 14 1.88 11.56 -0.01
CA GLY A 14 3.06 11.51 0.85
C GLY A 14 4.34 11.99 0.18
N LEU A 15 4.48 11.76 -1.12
CA LEU A 15 5.63 12.20 -1.91
C LEU A 15 5.37 13.48 -2.71
N ALA A 16 4.19 14.06 -2.60
CA ALA A 16 3.86 15.30 -3.28
C ALA A 16 4.82 16.42 -2.87
N GLY A 17 5.34 17.14 -3.87
CA GLY A 17 6.30 18.21 -3.66
C GLY A 17 7.75 17.77 -3.50
N GLN A 18 8.02 16.48 -3.30
CA GLN A 18 9.38 15.94 -3.19
C GLN A 18 9.89 15.33 -4.51
N THR A 19 8.99 15.01 -5.43
CA THR A 19 9.33 14.40 -6.72
C THR A 19 8.57 15.11 -7.83
N ARG A 20 9.14 15.08 -9.04
CA ARG A 20 8.51 15.64 -10.24
C ARG A 20 7.52 14.66 -10.84
N LYS A 21 7.79 13.36 -10.74
CA LYS A 21 6.98 12.31 -11.34
C LYS A 21 6.87 11.12 -10.39
N GLN A 22 5.65 10.71 -10.14
CA GLN A 22 5.34 9.47 -9.44
C GLN A 22 4.71 8.48 -10.43
N ALA A 23 5.04 7.20 -10.28
CA ALA A 23 4.48 6.16 -11.11
C ALA A 23 4.23 4.90 -10.28
N GLY A 24 3.07 4.28 -10.50
CA GLY A 24 2.74 2.96 -9.97
C GLY A 24 2.62 1.98 -11.12
N LEU A 25 3.37 0.88 -11.05
CA LEU A 25 3.30 -0.20 -12.02
C LEU A 25 2.61 -1.40 -11.38
N LEU A 26 1.50 -1.84 -11.98
CA LEU A 26 0.84 -3.07 -11.59
C LEU A 26 1.64 -4.26 -12.12
N LYS A 27 2.24 -5.04 -11.21
CA LYS A 27 3.08 -6.20 -11.57
C LYS A 27 2.25 -7.48 -11.70
N ASP A 28 1.27 -7.65 -10.83
CA ASP A 28 0.42 -8.85 -10.79
C ASP A 28 -0.88 -8.54 -10.04
N HIS A 29 -1.90 -9.32 -10.32
CA HIS A 29 -3.16 -9.26 -9.58
C HIS A 29 -3.91 -10.59 -9.70
N ALA A 30 -4.75 -10.87 -8.71
CA ALA A 30 -5.62 -12.03 -8.73
C ALA A 30 -6.80 -11.83 -7.79
N VAL A 31 -7.88 -12.56 -8.04
CA VAL A 31 -8.91 -12.81 -7.03
C VAL A 31 -8.60 -14.18 -6.45
N GLU A 32 -8.44 -14.26 -5.13
CA GLU A 32 -8.00 -15.47 -4.45
C GLU A 32 -8.63 -15.60 -3.08
N LYS A 33 -8.51 -16.76 -2.46
CA LYS A 33 -8.92 -16.97 -1.07
C LYS A 33 -8.00 -16.17 -0.16
N ALA A 34 -8.56 -15.44 0.79
CA ALA A 34 -7.78 -14.65 1.73
C ALA A 34 -6.85 -15.53 2.56
N PRO A 35 -5.54 -15.27 2.57
CA PRO A 35 -4.65 -15.85 3.58
C PRO A 35 -5.15 -15.49 4.99
N ALA A 36 -4.83 -16.31 5.98
CA ALA A 36 -5.32 -16.13 7.35
C ALA A 36 -5.06 -14.73 7.90
N LYS A 37 -3.87 -14.20 7.66
CA LYS A 37 -3.49 -12.84 8.10
C LYS A 37 -4.34 -11.75 7.43
N VAL A 38 -4.66 -11.92 6.17
CA VAL A 38 -5.49 -10.99 5.40
C VAL A 38 -6.94 -11.02 5.89
N SER A 39 -7.54 -12.19 6.02
CA SER A 39 -8.92 -12.31 6.51
C SER A 39 -9.08 -11.73 7.91
N LYS A 40 -8.11 -11.98 8.79
CA LYS A 40 -8.10 -11.39 10.14
C LYS A 40 -8.03 -9.87 10.09
N ALA A 41 -7.13 -9.32 9.29
CA ALA A 41 -6.95 -7.87 9.18
C ALA A 41 -8.17 -7.16 8.59
N LEU A 42 -8.84 -7.81 7.63
CA LEU A 42 -10.02 -7.23 6.96
C LEU A 42 -11.35 -7.59 7.67
N GLY A 43 -11.31 -8.34 8.78
CA GLY A 43 -12.52 -8.75 9.48
C GLY A 43 -13.41 -9.69 8.66
N LEU A 44 -12.81 -10.49 7.79
CA LEU A 44 -13.52 -11.43 6.92
C LEU A 44 -13.50 -12.85 7.50
N LYS A 45 -14.44 -13.67 7.07
CA LYS A 45 -14.41 -15.11 7.35
C LYS A 45 -13.17 -15.74 6.69
N PRO A 46 -12.54 -16.75 7.31
CA PRO A 46 -11.42 -17.47 6.71
C PRO A 46 -11.75 -17.95 5.30
N GLY A 47 -10.83 -17.75 4.36
CA GLY A 47 -11.00 -18.17 2.98
C GLY A 47 -11.94 -17.30 2.13
N SER A 48 -12.45 -16.18 2.65
CA SER A 48 -13.24 -15.23 1.86
C SER A 48 -12.46 -14.75 0.63
N PRO A 49 -13.13 -14.50 -0.51
CA PRO A 49 -12.44 -14.01 -1.70
C PRO A 49 -11.94 -12.58 -1.48
N VAL A 50 -10.71 -12.35 -1.91
CA VAL A 50 -10.06 -11.02 -1.88
C VAL A 50 -9.42 -10.73 -3.23
N VAL A 51 -9.34 -9.45 -3.57
CA VAL A 51 -8.55 -8.98 -4.70
C VAL A 51 -7.16 -8.66 -4.19
N ARG A 52 -6.13 -9.27 -4.79
CA ARG A 52 -4.73 -8.98 -4.51
C ARG A 52 -4.15 -8.15 -5.65
N LEU A 53 -3.48 -7.06 -5.31
CA LEU A 53 -2.67 -6.27 -6.23
C LEU A 53 -1.22 -6.29 -5.79
N GLU A 54 -0.29 -6.46 -6.72
CA GLU A 54 1.14 -6.26 -6.50
C GLU A 54 1.62 -5.12 -7.37
N THR A 55 2.22 -4.12 -6.76
CA THR A 55 2.66 -2.89 -7.42
C THR A 55 4.10 -2.56 -7.07
N VAL A 56 4.78 -1.88 -7.99
CA VAL A 56 6.06 -1.23 -7.75
C VAL A 56 5.85 0.26 -7.97
N ASN A 57 6.23 1.06 -6.99
CA ASN A 57 6.08 2.51 -7.06
C ASN A 57 7.45 3.16 -7.23
N ALA A 58 7.51 4.13 -8.12
CA ALA A 58 8.72 4.87 -8.44
C ALA A 58 8.52 6.37 -8.24
N ALA A 59 9.61 7.03 -7.87
CA ALA A 59 9.70 8.47 -7.77
C ALA A 59 10.81 8.94 -8.70
N ASP A 60 10.47 9.78 -9.67
CA ASP A 60 11.41 10.27 -10.70
C ASP A 60 12.18 9.15 -11.41
N GLY A 61 11.48 8.04 -11.72
CA GLY A 61 12.04 6.89 -12.41
C GLY A 61 12.83 5.91 -11.54
N VAL A 62 12.99 6.20 -10.26
CA VAL A 62 13.71 5.32 -9.32
C VAL A 62 12.69 4.54 -8.49
N PRO A 63 12.72 3.19 -8.50
CA PRO A 63 11.84 2.40 -7.65
C PRO A 63 12.08 2.70 -6.18
N VAL A 64 11.01 2.97 -5.43
CA VAL A 64 11.11 3.28 -4.00
C VAL A 64 10.35 2.29 -3.13
N SER A 65 9.31 1.65 -3.64
CA SER A 65 8.56 0.65 -2.88
C SER A 65 7.95 -0.43 -3.75
N ARG A 66 7.80 -1.59 -3.15
CA ARG A 66 7.04 -2.73 -3.67
C ARG A 66 5.93 -3.03 -2.67
N ALA A 67 4.70 -3.09 -3.15
CA ALA A 67 3.55 -3.26 -2.28
C ALA A 67 2.66 -4.42 -2.73
N THR A 68 2.06 -5.10 -1.76
CA THR A 68 0.96 -6.04 -1.98
C THR A 68 -0.24 -5.53 -1.18
N ALA A 69 -1.37 -5.37 -1.84
CA ALA A 69 -2.60 -4.90 -1.21
C ALA A 69 -3.73 -5.88 -1.46
N TRP A 70 -4.58 -6.08 -0.45
CA TRP A 70 -5.75 -6.95 -0.52
C TRP A 70 -7.00 -6.16 -0.16
N PHE A 71 -8.05 -6.41 -0.94
CA PHE A 71 -9.35 -5.76 -0.81
C PHE A 71 -10.44 -6.83 -0.78
N PRO A 72 -11.51 -6.68 0.02
CA PRO A 72 -12.64 -7.62 -0.02
C PRO A 72 -13.23 -7.73 -1.43
N ALA A 73 -13.21 -8.92 -2.02
CA ALA A 73 -13.68 -9.11 -3.41
C ALA A 73 -15.19 -8.97 -3.56
N GLU A 74 -15.96 -9.25 -2.51
CA GLU A 74 -17.41 -9.06 -2.54
C GLU A 74 -17.79 -7.63 -2.93
N ARG A 75 -17.01 -6.64 -2.47
CA ARG A 75 -17.25 -5.22 -2.75
C ARG A 75 -16.41 -4.68 -3.90
N PHE A 76 -15.19 -5.20 -4.07
CA PHE A 76 -14.17 -4.61 -4.92
C PHE A 76 -13.68 -5.54 -6.05
N ALA A 77 -14.56 -6.40 -6.59
CA ALA A 77 -14.18 -7.43 -7.54
C ALA A 77 -13.43 -6.91 -8.79
N ASP A 78 -13.73 -5.72 -9.25
CA ASP A 78 -13.13 -5.09 -10.42
C ASP A 78 -12.02 -4.07 -10.07
N PHE A 79 -11.48 -4.15 -8.86
CA PHE A 79 -10.47 -3.19 -8.38
C PHE A 79 -9.24 -3.15 -9.28
N ALA A 80 -8.75 -4.31 -9.73
CA ALA A 80 -7.59 -4.39 -10.61
C ALA A 80 -7.83 -3.71 -11.96
N GLU A 81 -9.00 -3.89 -12.54
CA GLU A 81 -9.37 -3.25 -13.80
C GLU A 81 -9.45 -1.71 -13.66
N ARG A 82 -9.98 -1.25 -12.52
CA ARG A 82 -10.00 0.18 -12.22
C ARG A 82 -8.59 0.73 -11.99
N TYR A 83 -7.71 -0.07 -11.37
CA TYR A 83 -6.31 0.33 -11.17
C TYR A 83 -5.59 0.56 -12.50
N LYS A 84 -5.81 -0.30 -13.49
CA LYS A 84 -5.24 -0.13 -14.83
C LYS A 84 -5.65 1.18 -15.50
N LYS A 85 -6.85 1.68 -15.19
CA LYS A 85 -7.37 2.93 -15.75
C LYS A 85 -6.98 4.15 -14.93
N LEU A 86 -7.03 4.06 -13.60
CA LEU A 86 -6.93 5.21 -12.70
C LEU A 86 -5.55 5.34 -12.05
N GLY A 87 -4.82 4.24 -11.88
CA GLY A 87 -3.46 4.22 -11.35
C GLY A 87 -3.28 4.65 -9.89
N SER A 88 -4.37 4.83 -9.15
CA SER A 88 -4.35 5.32 -7.77
C SER A 88 -5.42 4.64 -6.94
N VAL A 89 -5.04 4.05 -5.82
CA VAL A 89 -5.97 3.43 -4.85
C VAL A 89 -7.00 4.45 -4.36
N THR A 90 -6.57 5.65 -4.04
CA THR A 90 -7.48 6.74 -3.59
C THR A 90 -8.51 7.07 -4.66
N ALA A 91 -8.11 7.20 -5.92
CA ALA A 91 -9.03 7.46 -7.03
C ALA A 91 -10.02 6.30 -7.23
N ILE A 92 -9.56 5.06 -7.05
CA ILE A 92 -10.42 3.89 -7.16
C ILE A 92 -11.45 3.86 -6.05
N PHE A 93 -11.07 4.12 -4.80
CA PHE A 93 -12.02 4.22 -3.70
C PHE A 93 -13.09 5.29 -3.97
N LYS A 94 -12.69 6.44 -4.50
CA LYS A 94 -13.67 7.48 -4.93
C LYS A 94 -14.64 6.95 -5.97
N SER A 95 -14.18 6.12 -6.91
CA SER A 95 -15.04 5.50 -7.92
C SER A 95 -16.05 4.52 -7.33
N TYR A 96 -15.83 4.01 -6.12
CA TYR A 96 -16.76 3.19 -5.35
C TYR A 96 -17.60 4.02 -4.36
N GLY A 97 -17.53 5.34 -4.40
CA GLY A 97 -18.25 6.22 -3.49
C GLY A 97 -17.58 6.43 -2.13
N ILE A 98 -16.32 5.99 -1.97
CA ILE A 98 -15.54 6.18 -0.75
C ILE A 98 -14.68 7.44 -0.93
N SER A 99 -15.18 8.57 -0.45
CA SER A 99 -14.50 9.87 -0.59
C SER A 99 -13.39 10.08 0.45
N ASP A 100 -13.47 9.37 1.58
CA ASP A 100 -12.47 9.45 2.65
C ASP A 100 -12.28 8.08 3.29
N TYR A 101 -11.07 7.82 3.76
CA TYR A 101 -10.72 6.62 4.52
C TYR A 101 -9.54 6.90 5.42
N LEU A 102 -9.39 6.09 6.47
CA LEU A 102 -8.40 6.32 7.51
C LEU A 102 -7.43 5.15 7.61
N ARG A 103 -6.18 5.46 7.92
CA ARG A 103 -5.19 4.49 8.34
C ARG A 103 -5.46 4.12 9.79
N VAL A 104 -5.89 2.88 10.03
CA VAL A 104 -6.23 2.37 11.37
C VAL A 104 -4.99 1.94 12.12
N SER A 105 -4.07 1.28 11.43
CA SER A 105 -2.83 0.81 12.02
C SER A 105 -1.71 0.78 10.98
N THR A 106 -0.49 0.96 11.46
CA THR A 106 0.74 0.74 10.70
C THR A 106 1.75 0.06 11.60
N ARG A 107 2.29 -1.07 11.16
CA ARG A 107 3.40 -1.75 11.81
C ARG A 107 4.62 -1.62 10.92
N ILE A 108 5.75 -1.28 11.51
CA ILE A 108 7.01 -1.07 10.80
C ILE A 108 8.05 -2.06 11.31
N SER A 109 8.74 -2.71 10.39
CA SER A 109 9.88 -3.59 10.71
C SER A 109 10.95 -3.48 9.62
N ALA A 110 12.15 -3.99 9.91
CA ALA A 110 13.25 -3.97 8.96
C ALA A 110 13.67 -5.40 8.63
N HIS A 111 13.98 -5.64 7.37
CA HIS A 111 14.38 -6.96 6.86
C HIS A 111 15.49 -6.85 5.83
N HIS A 112 16.24 -7.93 5.65
CA HIS A 112 17.02 -8.11 4.42
C HIS A 112 16.05 -8.34 3.26
N ALA A 113 16.28 -7.66 2.15
CA ALA A 113 15.44 -7.82 0.97
C ALA A 113 15.56 -9.22 0.38
N ASP A 114 14.43 -9.85 0.05
CA ASP A 114 14.41 -11.11 -0.68
C ASP A 114 14.78 -10.90 -2.16
N PRO A 115 15.08 -11.99 -2.94
CA PRO A 115 15.48 -11.85 -4.34
C PRO A 115 14.48 -11.09 -5.21
N ALA A 116 13.18 -11.29 -5.02
CA ALA A 116 12.16 -10.60 -5.79
C ALA A 116 12.13 -9.10 -5.49
N THR A 117 12.27 -8.73 -4.23
CA THR A 117 12.32 -7.32 -3.82
C THR A 117 13.61 -6.64 -4.28
N LEU A 118 14.76 -7.34 -4.21
CA LEU A 118 16.00 -6.83 -4.80
C LEU A 118 15.83 -6.48 -6.26
N SER A 119 15.22 -7.39 -7.03
CA SER A 119 14.98 -7.18 -8.45
C SER A 119 14.02 -6.02 -8.72
N ASP A 120 12.87 -6.02 -8.06
CA ASP A 120 11.83 -5.02 -8.28
C ASP A 120 12.28 -3.61 -7.88
N LEU A 121 13.07 -3.48 -6.83
CA LEU A 121 13.58 -2.20 -6.34
C LEU A 121 14.97 -1.86 -6.86
N GLN A 122 15.56 -2.71 -7.70
CA GLN A 122 16.91 -2.52 -8.26
C GLN A 122 17.94 -2.27 -7.14
N LEU A 123 17.95 -3.17 -6.17
CA LEU A 123 18.85 -3.14 -5.02
C LEU A 123 19.96 -4.18 -5.15
N SER A 124 21.10 -3.90 -4.52
CA SER A 124 22.21 -4.84 -4.43
C SER A 124 21.96 -5.92 -3.36
N PRO A 125 22.50 -7.14 -3.51
CA PRO A 125 22.41 -8.16 -2.48
C PRO A 125 22.84 -7.66 -1.10
N GLY A 126 22.12 -8.05 -0.05
CA GLY A 126 22.37 -7.59 1.31
C GLY A 126 21.64 -6.28 1.68
N ALA A 127 20.95 -5.65 0.75
CA ALA A 127 20.20 -4.43 1.03
C ALA A 127 19.11 -4.64 2.08
N ILE A 128 18.92 -3.63 2.91
CA ILE A 128 17.84 -3.58 3.92
C ILE A 128 16.63 -2.87 3.34
N VAL A 129 15.46 -3.40 3.65
CA VAL A 129 14.17 -2.78 3.36
C VAL A 129 13.42 -2.52 4.65
N LEU A 130 12.60 -1.47 4.64
CA LEU A 130 11.62 -1.21 5.69
C LEU A 130 10.28 -1.80 5.23
N GLU A 131 9.69 -2.65 6.05
CA GLU A 131 8.36 -3.20 5.80
C GLU A 131 7.33 -2.43 6.60
N THR A 132 6.24 -2.03 5.94
CA THR A 132 5.05 -1.55 6.62
C THR A 132 3.90 -2.51 6.39
N GLU A 133 3.20 -2.90 7.46
CA GLU A 133 1.90 -3.56 7.38
C GLU A 133 0.84 -2.55 7.80
N ALA A 134 -0.19 -2.38 7.00
CA ALA A 134 -1.16 -1.33 7.22
C ALA A 134 -2.59 -1.79 6.96
N ILE A 135 -3.52 -1.25 7.73
CA ILE A 135 -4.96 -1.44 7.55
C ILE A 135 -5.57 -0.07 7.31
N ASN A 136 -6.32 0.05 6.22
CA ASN A 136 -7.16 1.20 5.95
C ASN A 136 -8.63 0.82 6.12
N ALA A 137 -9.41 1.74 6.67
CA ALA A 137 -10.83 1.55 6.93
C ALA A 137 -11.62 2.76 6.48
N GLN A 138 -12.91 2.53 6.20
CA GLN A 138 -13.85 3.64 6.04
C GLN A 138 -13.97 4.42 7.35
N VAL A 139 -14.53 5.61 7.28
CA VAL A 139 -14.75 6.47 8.45
C VAL A 139 -15.62 5.76 9.51
N ASP A 140 -16.52 4.87 9.09
CA ASP A 140 -17.35 4.05 10.01
C ASP A 140 -16.59 2.89 10.67
N GLY A 141 -15.30 2.70 10.35
CA GLY A 141 -14.47 1.64 10.90
C GLY A 141 -14.41 0.35 10.09
N THR A 142 -15.18 0.22 9.02
CA THR A 142 -15.15 -1.00 8.18
C THR A 142 -13.82 -1.08 7.43
N PRO A 143 -13.02 -2.16 7.65
CA PRO A 143 -11.76 -2.34 6.92
C PRO A 143 -12.01 -2.50 5.42
N ILE A 144 -11.20 -1.84 4.61
CA ILE A 144 -11.32 -1.87 3.14
C ILE A 144 -10.02 -2.26 2.45
N GLU A 145 -8.89 -2.17 3.13
CA GLU A 145 -7.59 -2.53 2.56
C GLU A 145 -6.65 -3.03 3.66
N TYR A 146 -5.97 -4.14 3.38
CA TYR A 146 -4.78 -4.56 4.10
C TYR A 146 -3.62 -4.56 3.12
N SER A 147 -2.48 -4.01 3.52
CA SER A 147 -1.31 -3.94 2.64
C SER A 147 -0.02 -4.22 3.39
N THR A 148 0.94 -4.78 2.64
CA THR A 148 2.34 -4.84 3.04
C THR A 148 3.16 -4.10 2.00
N SER A 149 4.11 -3.27 2.44
CA SER A 149 4.96 -2.50 1.54
C SER A 149 6.41 -2.63 1.99
N PHE A 150 7.30 -2.85 1.02
CA PHE A 150 8.74 -2.84 1.24
C PHE A 150 9.31 -1.57 0.62
N PHE A 151 9.98 -0.77 1.44
CA PHE A 151 10.66 0.46 1.03
C PHE A 151 12.16 0.24 1.00
N ALA A 152 12.82 0.73 -0.04
CA ALA A 152 14.28 0.76 -0.09
C ALA A 152 14.80 1.70 1.01
N ALA A 153 15.46 1.13 2.04
CA ALA A 153 15.81 1.87 3.26
C ALA A 153 16.79 3.02 3.02
N ASP A 154 17.60 2.94 1.96
CA ASP A 154 18.54 4.00 1.58
C ASP A 154 17.94 5.10 0.70
N ARG A 155 16.68 4.94 0.28
CA ARG A 155 15.99 5.89 -0.62
C ARG A 155 14.84 6.64 0.03
N ILE A 156 14.30 6.10 1.13
CA ILE A 156 13.11 6.66 1.77
C ILE A 156 13.23 6.60 3.29
N GLU A 157 12.78 7.65 3.93
CA GLU A 157 12.56 7.71 5.37
C GLU A 157 11.07 7.65 5.65
N LEU A 158 10.68 6.93 6.70
CA LEU A 158 9.31 6.90 7.19
C LEU A 158 9.20 7.96 8.29
N ASP A 159 8.33 8.94 8.10
CA ASP A 159 8.17 10.08 8.99
C ASP A 159 6.83 10.00 9.73
N ILE A 160 6.87 10.08 11.06
CA ILE A 160 5.69 10.07 11.92
C ILE A 160 5.66 11.38 12.68
N ASP A 161 4.73 12.26 12.31
CA ASP A 161 4.51 13.54 12.97
C ASP A 161 3.26 13.46 13.84
N HIS A 162 3.41 13.81 15.11
CA HIS A 162 2.31 13.78 16.08
C HIS A 162 1.52 15.09 16.13
N GLY A 163 1.90 16.11 15.36
CA GLY A 163 1.20 17.40 15.29
C GLY A 163 -0.24 17.28 14.80
N ASP A 164 -0.52 16.39 13.85
CA ASP A 164 -1.84 16.17 13.27
C ASP A 164 -2.81 15.43 14.20
N SER A 165 -2.32 14.75 15.24
CA SER A 165 -3.16 14.05 16.20
C SER A 165 -3.89 14.97 17.19
N MET A 166 -3.57 16.25 17.18
CA MET A 166 -4.19 17.28 18.04
C MET A 166 -5.22 18.16 17.32
N ARG A 167 -5.52 17.87 16.06
CA ARG A 167 -6.46 18.62 15.24
C ARG A 167 -7.79 17.91 15.04
#